data_c1ef86bad132aa69d98e816e211fbb5b
#
_entry.id   c1ef86bad132aa69d98e816e211fbb5b
#
_cell.length_a   1.000
_cell.length_b   1.000
_cell.length_c   1.000
_cell.angle_alpha   90.00
_cell.angle_beta   90.00
_cell.angle_gamma   90.00
#
_symmetry.space_group_name_H-M   'P 1'
#
loop_
_entity.id
_entity.type
_entity.pdbx_description
1 polymer ?
#
loop_
_entity_poly.entity_id
_entity_poly.type
_entity_poly.pdbx_seq_one_letter_code
_entity_poly.pdbx_strand_id
1 'polypeptide(L)'
;MNSNLFKPFFSKGCDKLNYIKYNTLGIHKAQYFDYTASGLAFRPIENRIYDVLKTYANTHSKEASMANMTHLYYEQATQSLHASLELNDEFVILPSGCGATAAIKKFQELLGLYIPPATLKRLDIAVDKKALPLVIVGPYEHHSNEISYREALCEVQRIRLNEEGLIDLIQLEKILQANQHRQIIATFCIASNVTGIITCYKEISNLLRKYNALVCFDAAASSPYMNVDCTYFDAMFTSSHKLLGGPGSCGLLVIKKSLIDTSLAPSFSGGGTVEYVNEKEVVYQEDIQMRETAGTPGILQLIRAALAYQLRNEIGFEFIEQRKEQLLQFLLEKLKTLPHIKIYGNQKAKNIGIISLNIGKNNPYEVCAFLSSKGVQTRAGCSCAGPYGHDLLGLKDQKDLEKKPGWVRISIHYSQTKEEIEKLFEAIEMVSSE
;
A
#
# COMPACT_ATOMS: atom_id res chain seq x y z
N MET A 1 -2.95 31.52 -17.56
CA MET A 1 -4.18 30.73 -17.38
C MET A 1 -3.96 29.81 -16.17
N ASN A 2 -4.52 30.17 -14.99
CA ASN A 2 -4.48 29.26 -13.82
C ASN A 2 -5.50 28.14 -14.05
N SER A 3 -5.09 27.06 -14.72
CA SER A 3 -5.92 25.86 -14.71
C SER A 3 -5.81 25.27 -13.30
N ASN A 4 -6.87 25.36 -12.51
CA ASN A 4 -6.92 24.69 -11.21
C ASN A 4 -6.91 23.17 -11.46
N LEU A 5 -5.70 22.58 -11.45
CA LEU A 5 -5.50 21.15 -11.71
C LEU A 5 -6.27 20.29 -10.69
N PHE A 6 -6.38 20.78 -9.45
CA PHE A 6 -7.05 20.11 -8.34
C PHE A 6 -8.50 20.58 -8.11
N LYS A 7 -9.18 21.09 -9.16
CA LYS A 7 -10.62 21.36 -9.08
C LYS A 7 -11.40 20.07 -8.75
N PRO A 8 -12.58 20.16 -8.13
CA PRO A 8 -13.40 18.99 -7.82
C PRO A 8 -13.66 18.11 -9.04
N PHE A 9 -13.78 16.80 -8.81
CA PHE A 9 -14.19 15.83 -9.84
C PHE A 9 -15.70 15.76 -9.99
N PHE A 10 -16.46 16.00 -8.90
CA PHE A 10 -17.90 15.89 -8.88
C PHE A 10 -18.55 17.26 -8.82
N SER A 11 -19.54 17.50 -9.67
CA SER A 11 -20.46 18.62 -9.55
C SER A 11 -21.54 18.36 -8.48
N LYS A 12 -22.14 19.42 -7.96
CA LYS A 12 -23.25 19.30 -6.99
C LYS A 12 -24.40 18.48 -7.58
N GLY A 13 -24.85 17.46 -6.86
CA GLY A 13 -25.96 16.58 -7.29
C GLY A 13 -25.55 15.48 -8.29
N CYS A 14 -24.26 15.30 -8.56
CA CYS A 14 -23.78 14.23 -9.43
C CYS A 14 -24.09 12.84 -8.86
N ASP A 15 -24.61 11.92 -9.68
CA ASP A 15 -24.64 10.50 -9.37
C ASP A 15 -23.22 9.93 -9.42
N LYS A 16 -22.61 9.82 -8.24
CA LYS A 16 -21.22 9.41 -8.09
C LYS A 16 -20.96 8.03 -8.70
N LEU A 17 -21.86 7.06 -8.49
CA LEU A 17 -21.64 5.71 -8.98
C LEU A 17 -21.62 5.66 -10.51
N ASN A 18 -22.63 6.24 -11.15
CA ASN A 18 -22.69 6.28 -12.60
C ASN A 18 -21.52 7.07 -13.21
N TYR A 19 -21.13 8.19 -12.58
CA TYR A 19 -19.98 8.97 -13.01
C TYR A 19 -18.67 8.16 -12.90
N ILE A 20 -18.46 7.45 -11.79
CA ILE A 20 -17.29 6.60 -11.58
C ILE A 20 -17.27 5.49 -12.65
N LYS A 21 -18.36 4.77 -12.84
CA LYS A 21 -18.46 3.69 -13.83
C LYS A 21 -18.18 4.17 -15.25
N TYR A 22 -18.81 5.26 -15.66
CA TYR A 22 -18.63 5.81 -17.02
C TYR A 22 -17.19 6.24 -17.30
N ASN A 23 -16.49 6.73 -16.29
CA ASN A 23 -15.14 7.28 -16.42
C ASN A 23 -14.01 6.28 -16.07
N THR A 24 -14.33 5.11 -15.49
CA THR A 24 -13.33 4.07 -15.26
C THR A 24 -12.98 3.38 -16.57
N LEU A 25 -11.69 3.36 -16.91
CA LEU A 25 -11.20 2.71 -18.14
C LEU A 25 -10.96 1.22 -17.92
N GLY A 26 -11.23 0.40 -18.93
CA GLY A 26 -10.94 -1.03 -18.91
C GLY A 26 -12.08 -1.95 -18.50
N ILE A 27 -13.15 -1.45 -17.86
CA ILE A 27 -14.27 -2.30 -17.39
C ILE A 27 -15.31 -2.66 -18.46
N HIS A 28 -15.23 -2.08 -19.65
CA HIS A 28 -16.23 -2.33 -20.70
C HIS A 28 -16.11 -3.71 -21.38
N LYS A 29 -14.98 -4.41 -21.16
CA LYS A 29 -14.69 -5.71 -21.81
C LYS A 29 -14.67 -6.90 -20.84
N ALA A 30 -14.50 -6.63 -19.53
CA ALA A 30 -14.42 -7.67 -18.51
C ALA A 30 -14.80 -7.09 -17.15
N GLN A 31 -15.21 -7.99 -16.25
CA GLN A 31 -15.51 -7.63 -14.86
C GLN A 31 -14.23 -7.76 -14.03
N TYR A 32 -13.77 -6.66 -13.45
CA TYR A 32 -12.50 -6.58 -12.76
C TYR A 32 -12.65 -6.75 -11.26
N PHE A 33 -12.07 -7.82 -10.72
CA PHE A 33 -12.05 -8.18 -9.30
C PHE A 33 -10.64 -8.32 -8.73
N ASP A 34 -9.64 -7.66 -9.32
CA ASP A 34 -8.25 -7.68 -8.83
C ASP A 34 -7.75 -6.30 -8.37
N TYR A 35 -8.66 -5.45 -7.85
CA TYR A 35 -8.33 -4.10 -7.36
C TYR A 35 -7.27 -4.08 -6.25
N THR A 36 -7.11 -5.15 -5.48
CA THR A 36 -6.04 -5.24 -4.46
C THR A 36 -4.64 -5.27 -5.09
N ALA A 37 -4.52 -5.72 -6.34
CA ALA A 37 -3.25 -5.70 -7.06
C ALA A 37 -2.97 -4.34 -7.69
N SER A 38 -3.98 -3.75 -8.35
CA SER A 38 -3.89 -2.43 -8.97
C SER A 38 -5.28 -1.82 -9.12
N GLY A 39 -5.40 -0.51 -8.95
CA GLY A 39 -6.55 0.24 -9.41
C GLY A 39 -6.64 0.26 -10.93
N LEU A 40 -7.73 0.80 -11.46
CA LEU A 40 -7.92 1.06 -12.89
C LEU A 40 -7.71 2.55 -13.20
N ALA A 41 -7.38 2.86 -14.44
CA ALA A 41 -7.26 4.24 -14.89
C ALA A 41 -8.62 4.95 -14.89
N PHE A 42 -8.60 6.27 -14.68
CA PHE A 42 -9.80 7.10 -14.58
C PHE A 42 -9.70 8.29 -15.55
N ARG A 43 -10.59 8.34 -16.52
CA ARG A 43 -10.55 9.32 -17.63
C ARG A 43 -10.31 10.77 -17.20
N PRO A 44 -10.99 11.32 -16.18
CA PRO A 44 -10.73 12.70 -15.75
C PRO A 44 -9.31 12.94 -15.23
N ILE A 45 -8.68 11.95 -14.61
CA ILE A 45 -7.28 12.04 -14.18
C ILE A 45 -6.36 12.00 -15.40
N GLU A 46 -6.59 11.08 -16.35
CA GLU A 46 -5.80 11.02 -17.58
C GLU A 46 -5.86 12.35 -18.36
N ASN A 47 -7.04 12.96 -18.45
CA ASN A 47 -7.21 14.27 -19.10
C ASN A 47 -6.42 15.38 -18.39
N ARG A 48 -6.42 15.41 -17.04
CA ARG A 48 -5.63 16.39 -16.27
C ARG A 48 -4.13 16.16 -16.43
N ILE A 49 -3.67 14.92 -16.45
CA ILE A 49 -2.26 14.60 -16.76
C ILE A 49 -1.89 15.04 -18.17
N TYR A 50 -2.78 14.81 -19.14
CA TYR A 50 -2.56 15.31 -20.50
C TYR A 50 -2.48 16.84 -20.56
N ASP A 51 -3.28 17.55 -19.77
CA ASP A 51 -3.21 19.02 -19.68
C ASP A 51 -1.87 19.51 -19.09
N VAL A 52 -1.33 18.83 -18.09
CA VAL A 52 0.01 19.10 -17.56
C VAL A 52 1.08 18.92 -18.67
N LEU A 53 0.96 17.88 -19.49
CA LEU A 53 1.94 17.60 -20.56
C LEU A 53 2.02 18.71 -21.62
N LYS A 54 0.97 19.52 -21.82
CA LYS A 54 0.98 20.64 -22.76
C LYS A 54 1.98 21.76 -22.39
N THR A 55 2.31 21.87 -21.10
CA THR A 55 3.25 22.87 -20.58
C THR A 55 4.38 22.24 -19.76
N TYR A 56 4.59 20.94 -19.92
CA TYR A 56 5.58 20.20 -19.14
C TYR A 56 7.00 20.66 -19.41
N ALA A 57 7.75 20.96 -18.34
CA ALA A 57 9.19 21.16 -18.33
C ALA A 57 9.78 20.66 -17.01
N ASN A 58 11.11 20.56 -16.92
CA ASN A 58 11.79 20.16 -15.68
C ASN A 58 11.61 21.23 -14.59
N THR A 59 11.39 20.80 -13.34
CA THR A 59 11.10 21.68 -12.19
C THR A 59 12.31 22.40 -11.60
N HIS A 60 13.53 22.12 -12.09
CA HIS A 60 14.75 22.72 -11.54
C HIS A 60 15.05 24.17 -12.00
N SER A 61 14.29 24.73 -12.94
CA SER A 61 14.41 26.12 -13.36
C SER A 61 13.16 26.89 -12.95
N LYS A 62 13.34 27.93 -12.13
CA LYS A 62 12.24 28.84 -11.68
C LYS A 62 12.02 30.00 -12.64
N GLU A 63 12.99 30.34 -13.50
CA GLU A 63 12.98 31.48 -14.41
C GLU A 63 12.19 31.20 -15.68
N ALA A 64 12.18 29.94 -16.13
CA ALA A 64 11.45 29.56 -17.33
C ALA A 64 9.95 29.32 -17.01
N SER A 65 9.05 29.96 -17.72
CA SER A 65 7.61 29.95 -17.43
C SER A 65 7.00 28.53 -17.41
N MET A 66 7.39 27.65 -18.31
CA MET A 66 6.92 26.26 -18.35
C MET A 66 7.44 25.46 -17.15
N ALA A 67 8.72 25.63 -16.79
CA ALA A 67 9.32 24.95 -15.65
C ALA A 67 8.66 25.41 -14.34
N ASN A 68 8.45 26.72 -14.19
CA ASN A 68 7.73 27.28 -13.04
C ASN A 68 6.29 26.76 -12.95
N MET A 69 5.57 26.63 -14.06
CA MET A 69 4.23 26.05 -14.07
C MET A 69 4.23 24.58 -13.61
N THR A 70 5.18 23.78 -14.09
CA THR A 70 5.33 22.38 -13.69
C THR A 70 5.71 22.27 -12.21
N HIS A 71 6.56 23.17 -11.70
CA HIS A 71 6.93 23.26 -10.29
C HIS A 71 5.69 23.57 -9.42
N LEU A 72 4.87 24.54 -9.81
CA LEU A 72 3.62 24.86 -9.11
C LEU A 72 2.65 23.66 -9.06
N TYR A 73 2.52 22.91 -10.15
CA TYR A 73 1.71 21.69 -10.14
C TYR A 73 2.27 20.64 -9.18
N TYR A 74 3.58 20.50 -9.09
CA TYR A 74 4.24 19.58 -8.18
C TYR A 74 4.02 19.97 -6.70
N GLU A 75 4.17 21.26 -6.38
CA GLU A 75 3.88 21.78 -5.03
C GLU A 75 2.41 21.61 -4.65
N GLN A 76 1.47 21.95 -5.56
CA GLN A 76 0.05 21.72 -5.35
C GLN A 76 -0.27 20.25 -5.12
N ALA A 77 0.40 19.32 -5.83
CA ALA A 77 0.25 17.90 -5.63
C ALA A 77 0.70 17.47 -4.23
N THR A 78 1.84 17.96 -3.75
CA THR A 78 2.33 17.71 -2.39
C THR A 78 1.35 18.22 -1.33
N GLN A 79 0.86 19.45 -1.48
CA GLN A 79 -0.15 20.04 -0.58
C GLN A 79 -1.46 19.26 -0.60
N SER A 80 -1.93 18.87 -1.79
CA SER A 80 -3.14 18.05 -1.95
C SER A 80 -3.01 16.67 -1.27
N LEU A 81 -1.82 16.05 -1.33
CA LEU A 81 -1.55 14.80 -0.63
C LEU A 81 -1.56 14.97 0.89
N HIS A 82 -0.90 16.02 1.42
CA HIS A 82 -0.96 16.34 2.84
C HIS A 82 -2.40 16.48 3.33
N ALA A 83 -3.21 17.27 2.63
CA ALA A 83 -4.61 17.46 2.95
C ALA A 83 -5.42 16.15 2.81
N SER A 84 -5.20 15.38 1.74
CA SER A 84 -5.92 14.14 1.48
C SER A 84 -5.61 13.03 2.48
N LEU A 85 -4.43 13.01 3.05
CA LEU A 85 -3.98 12.08 4.09
C LEU A 85 -4.19 12.62 5.51
N GLU A 86 -4.71 13.86 5.65
CA GLU A 86 -4.99 14.51 6.94
C GLU A 86 -3.74 14.57 7.84
N LEU A 87 -2.59 14.91 7.25
CA LEU A 87 -1.32 14.98 7.97
C LEU A 87 -1.14 16.33 8.66
N ASN A 88 -0.51 16.32 9.83
CA ASN A 88 -0.04 17.53 10.49
C ASN A 88 1.39 17.89 10.03
N ASP A 89 1.91 19.04 10.53
CA ASP A 89 3.20 19.60 10.12
C ASP A 89 4.42 18.77 10.59
N GLU A 90 4.23 17.77 11.46
CA GLU A 90 5.31 16.87 11.88
C GLU A 90 5.75 15.92 10.76
N PHE A 91 4.91 15.70 9.76
CA PHE A 91 5.15 14.74 8.68
C PHE A 91 5.70 15.37 7.41
N VAL A 92 6.46 14.57 6.69
CA VAL A 92 6.86 14.82 5.30
C VAL A 92 6.46 13.62 4.43
N ILE A 93 6.11 13.91 3.18
CA ILE A 93 5.83 12.90 2.15
C ILE A 93 7.04 12.78 1.24
N LEU A 94 7.65 11.59 1.17
CA LEU A 94 8.74 11.29 0.25
C LEU A 94 8.24 10.37 -0.87
N PRO A 95 8.12 10.90 -2.10
CA PRO A 95 7.78 10.07 -3.26
C PRO A 95 8.86 9.00 -3.48
N SER A 96 8.45 7.74 -3.61
CA SER A 96 9.38 6.62 -3.62
C SER A 96 9.00 5.58 -4.68
N GLY A 97 9.75 5.49 -5.75
CA GLY A 97 9.57 4.49 -6.82
C GLY A 97 8.11 4.31 -7.25
N CYS A 98 7.66 3.06 -7.37
CA CYS A 98 6.34 2.72 -7.92
C CYS A 98 5.32 2.21 -6.89
N GLY A 99 5.67 2.09 -5.61
CA GLY A 99 4.75 1.56 -4.59
C GLY A 99 5.40 1.43 -3.21
N ALA A 100 4.66 0.85 -2.25
CA ALA A 100 5.08 0.69 -0.85
C ALA A 100 6.44 -0.01 -0.68
N THR A 101 6.79 -0.95 -1.55
CA THR A 101 8.10 -1.61 -1.51
C THR A 101 9.27 -0.60 -1.58
N ALA A 102 9.17 0.40 -2.45
CA ALA A 102 10.19 1.44 -2.56
C ALA A 102 10.14 2.42 -1.38
N ALA A 103 8.94 2.67 -0.84
CA ALA A 103 8.76 3.47 0.37
C ALA A 103 9.37 2.80 1.61
N ILE A 104 9.20 1.47 1.76
CA ILE A 104 9.82 0.66 2.82
C ILE A 104 11.35 0.68 2.68
N LYS A 105 11.87 0.51 1.45
CA LYS A 105 13.32 0.61 1.19
C LYS A 105 13.85 1.99 1.61
N LYS A 106 13.19 3.07 1.19
CA LYS A 106 13.57 4.44 1.57
C LYS A 106 13.56 4.66 3.09
N PHE A 107 12.54 4.14 3.78
CA PHE A 107 12.48 4.15 5.24
C PHE A 107 13.66 3.41 5.87
N GLN A 108 14.01 2.21 5.37
CA GLN A 108 15.15 1.45 5.86
C GLN A 108 16.48 2.16 5.60
N GLU A 109 16.62 2.87 4.48
CA GLU A 109 17.80 3.70 4.18
C GLU A 109 17.94 4.86 5.17
N LEU A 110 16.86 5.60 5.45
CA LEU A 110 16.83 6.72 6.38
C LEU A 110 17.17 6.31 7.82
N LEU A 111 16.77 5.12 8.23
CA LEU A 111 17.05 4.58 9.57
C LEU A 111 18.35 3.76 9.66
N GLY A 112 19.14 3.69 8.59
CA GLY A 112 20.37 2.91 8.57
C GLY A 112 20.17 1.40 8.67
N LEU A 113 18.98 0.89 8.33
CA LEU A 113 18.68 -0.54 8.36
C LEU A 113 19.05 -1.25 7.05
N TYR A 114 18.99 -0.53 5.92
CA TYR A 114 19.29 -1.13 4.63
C TYR A 114 20.77 -1.11 4.31
N ILE A 115 21.32 -2.26 4.04
CA ILE A 115 22.66 -2.42 3.50
C ILE A 115 22.63 -3.39 2.30
N PRO A 116 23.11 -2.99 1.12
CA PRO A 116 23.19 -3.89 -0.02
C PRO A 116 24.03 -5.13 0.31
N PRO A 117 23.59 -6.37 -0.05
CA PRO A 117 24.37 -7.60 0.22
C PRO A 117 25.79 -7.56 -0.33
N ALA A 118 26.00 -6.91 -1.47
CA ALA A 118 27.33 -6.71 -2.06
C ALA A 118 28.24 -5.84 -1.17
N THR A 119 27.68 -4.87 -0.44
CA THR A 119 28.42 -4.03 0.51
C THR A 119 28.83 -4.84 1.74
N LEU A 120 27.92 -5.64 2.31
CA LEU A 120 28.24 -6.55 3.43
C LEU A 120 29.39 -7.49 3.08
N LYS A 121 29.33 -8.11 1.90
CA LYS A 121 30.37 -8.99 1.41
C LYS A 121 31.72 -8.27 1.24
N ARG A 122 31.72 -7.00 0.81
CA ARG A 122 32.92 -6.20 0.61
C ARG A 122 33.58 -5.77 1.92
N LEU A 123 32.78 -5.46 2.93
CA LEU A 123 33.25 -4.93 4.21
C LEU A 123 33.73 -6.04 5.17
N ASP A 124 33.39 -7.31 4.91
CA ASP A 124 33.70 -8.48 5.77
C ASP A 124 33.33 -8.23 7.25
N ILE A 125 32.19 -7.58 7.50
CA ILE A 125 31.74 -7.26 8.85
C ILE A 125 30.88 -8.39 9.38
N ALA A 126 31.29 -8.96 10.51
CA ALA A 126 30.41 -9.81 11.32
C ALA A 126 29.44 -8.93 12.13
N VAL A 127 28.14 -9.06 11.87
CA VAL A 127 27.13 -8.31 12.56
C VAL A 127 26.47 -9.15 13.64
N ASP A 128 26.56 -8.72 14.91
CA ASP A 128 25.75 -9.29 15.99
C ASP A 128 24.32 -8.76 15.91
N LYS A 129 23.40 -9.56 15.40
CA LYS A 129 22.00 -9.17 15.25
C LYS A 129 21.30 -8.85 16.57
N LYS A 130 21.79 -9.35 17.71
CA LYS A 130 21.21 -9.03 19.04
C LYS A 130 21.51 -7.61 19.49
N ALA A 131 22.60 -7.01 19.01
CA ALA A 131 22.95 -5.62 19.27
C ALA A 131 22.17 -4.63 18.36
N LEU A 132 21.49 -5.14 17.34
CA LEU A 132 20.73 -4.33 16.38
C LEU A 132 19.29 -4.05 16.86
N PRO A 133 18.59 -3.10 16.24
CA PRO A 133 17.17 -2.88 16.49
C PRO A 133 16.35 -4.16 16.31
N LEU A 134 15.28 -4.31 17.12
CA LEU A 134 14.27 -5.33 16.90
C LEU A 134 13.19 -4.77 15.97
N VAL A 135 12.93 -5.46 14.88
CA VAL A 135 11.76 -5.19 14.02
C VAL A 135 10.68 -6.24 14.30
N ILE A 136 9.51 -5.77 14.75
CA ILE A 136 8.34 -6.61 14.96
C ILE A 136 7.43 -6.48 13.75
N VAL A 137 7.06 -7.61 13.13
CA VAL A 137 6.17 -7.66 11.97
C VAL A 137 4.89 -8.42 12.31
N GLY A 138 3.78 -8.04 11.68
CA GLY A 138 2.49 -8.70 11.84
C GLY A 138 2.42 -10.09 11.17
N PRO A 139 1.32 -10.83 11.40
CA PRO A 139 1.11 -12.13 10.76
C PRO A 139 0.63 -12.03 9.31
N TYR A 140 0.06 -10.90 8.88
CA TYR A 140 -0.57 -10.72 7.56
C TYR A 140 0.31 -10.03 6.52
N GLU A 141 1.60 -9.84 6.80
CA GLU A 141 2.43 -8.93 6.05
C GLU A 141 2.62 -9.35 4.59
N HIS A 142 2.63 -8.35 3.73
CA HIS A 142 3.15 -8.51 2.38
C HIS A 142 4.66 -8.80 2.44
N HIS A 143 5.18 -9.59 1.50
CA HIS A 143 6.62 -9.91 1.43
C HIS A 143 7.52 -8.66 1.56
N SER A 144 7.13 -7.52 1.00
CA SER A 144 7.90 -6.28 1.10
C SER A 144 8.04 -5.76 2.53
N ASN A 145 7.03 -5.99 3.38
CA ASN A 145 7.02 -5.52 4.77
C ASN A 145 7.53 -6.58 5.76
N GLU A 146 8.01 -7.71 5.30
CA GLU A 146 8.60 -8.77 6.13
C GLU A 146 9.98 -9.20 5.62
N ILE A 147 10.10 -9.66 4.36
CA ILE A 147 11.35 -10.20 3.83
C ILE A 147 12.44 -9.13 3.78
N SER A 148 12.09 -7.89 3.45
CA SER A 148 13.06 -6.80 3.41
C SER A 148 13.78 -6.57 4.74
N TYR A 149 13.08 -6.75 5.87
CA TYR A 149 13.66 -6.65 7.20
C TYR A 149 14.47 -7.88 7.59
N ARG A 150 14.10 -9.08 7.11
CA ARG A 150 14.92 -10.30 7.33
C ARG A 150 16.31 -10.16 6.75
N GLU A 151 16.47 -9.39 5.67
CA GLU A 151 17.74 -9.10 4.98
C GLU A 151 18.39 -7.78 5.44
N ALA A 152 17.75 -7.05 6.37
CA ALA A 152 18.24 -5.77 6.88
C ALA A 152 19.13 -5.93 8.13
N LEU A 153 19.73 -4.81 8.58
CA LEU A 153 20.51 -4.73 9.83
C LEU A 153 19.58 -4.65 11.04
N CYS A 154 18.82 -5.69 11.30
CA CYS A 154 17.92 -5.83 12.43
C CYS A 154 17.67 -7.30 12.76
N GLU A 155 17.17 -7.55 13.97
CA GLU A 155 16.53 -8.81 14.31
C GLU A 155 15.04 -8.70 13.97
N VAL A 156 14.43 -9.76 13.41
CA VAL A 156 13.03 -9.77 13.06
C VAL A 156 12.25 -10.77 13.90
N GLN A 157 11.16 -10.31 14.52
CA GLN A 157 10.20 -11.19 15.20
C GLN A 157 8.81 -11.01 14.60
N ARG A 158 8.22 -12.12 14.16
CA ARG A 158 6.85 -12.15 13.60
C ARG A 158 5.86 -12.50 14.70
N ILE A 159 4.79 -11.71 14.81
CA ILE A 159 3.66 -11.99 15.69
C ILE A 159 2.80 -13.10 15.08
N ARG A 160 2.31 -13.99 15.92
CA ARG A 160 1.42 -15.08 15.51
C ARG A 160 -0.03 -14.63 15.44
N LEU A 161 -0.84 -15.47 14.83
CA LEU A 161 -2.29 -15.39 14.94
C LEU A 161 -2.74 -15.95 16.31
N ASN A 162 -3.74 -15.32 16.89
CA ASN A 162 -4.48 -15.88 18.02
C ASN A 162 -5.46 -16.98 17.52
N GLU A 163 -6.23 -17.58 18.44
CA GLU A 163 -7.20 -18.63 18.13
C GLU A 163 -8.33 -18.17 17.19
N GLU A 164 -8.60 -16.87 17.14
CA GLU A 164 -9.59 -16.28 16.23
C GLU A 164 -9.02 -15.97 14.83
N GLY A 165 -7.73 -16.26 14.61
CA GLY A 165 -7.03 -15.91 13.35
C GLY A 165 -6.75 -14.40 13.22
N LEU A 166 -6.67 -13.68 14.33
CA LEU A 166 -6.32 -12.26 14.43
C LEU A 166 -4.92 -12.09 15.04
N ILE A 167 -4.41 -10.86 15.08
CA ILE A 167 -3.10 -10.53 15.68
C ILE A 167 -3.11 -10.84 17.17
N ASP A 168 -2.12 -11.61 17.66
CA ASP A 168 -1.95 -11.93 19.08
C ASP A 168 -1.31 -10.75 19.83
N LEU A 169 -2.15 -9.89 20.41
CA LEU A 169 -1.70 -8.73 21.20
C LEU A 169 -1.02 -9.15 22.51
N ILE A 170 -1.35 -10.32 23.06
CA ILE A 170 -0.70 -10.83 24.28
C ILE A 170 0.75 -11.21 23.97
N GLN A 171 0.97 -11.88 22.82
CA GLN A 171 2.32 -12.18 22.38
C GLN A 171 3.11 -10.88 22.08
N LEU A 172 2.46 -9.91 21.39
CA LEU A 172 3.09 -8.61 21.11
C LEU A 172 3.59 -7.95 22.40
N GLU A 173 2.75 -7.87 23.43
CA GLU A 173 3.12 -7.24 24.69
C GLU A 173 4.29 -7.97 25.39
N LYS A 174 4.29 -9.30 25.41
CA LYS A 174 5.41 -10.10 25.95
C LYS A 174 6.73 -9.82 25.24
N ILE A 175 6.69 -9.70 23.91
CA ILE A 175 7.90 -9.36 23.12
C ILE A 175 8.39 -7.96 23.46
N LEU A 176 7.49 -6.99 23.56
CA LEU A 176 7.83 -5.62 23.92
C LEU A 176 8.47 -5.56 25.31
N GLN A 177 7.88 -6.23 26.31
CA GLN A 177 8.42 -6.31 27.68
C GLN A 177 9.83 -6.87 27.71
N ALA A 178 10.09 -7.93 26.93
CA ALA A 178 11.38 -8.60 26.93
C ALA A 178 12.50 -7.80 26.21
N ASN A 179 12.16 -6.80 25.41
CA ASN A 179 13.11 -6.09 24.54
C ASN A 179 13.23 -4.57 24.80
N GLN A 180 12.79 -4.08 25.97
CA GLN A 180 12.81 -2.64 26.32
C GLN A 180 14.25 -2.05 26.37
N HIS A 181 15.27 -2.89 26.40
CA HIS A 181 16.68 -2.49 26.49
C HIS A 181 17.26 -2.04 25.14
N ARG A 182 16.53 -2.16 24.05
CA ARG A 182 16.98 -1.82 22.69
C ARG A 182 15.92 -1.09 21.86
N GLN A 183 16.29 -0.51 20.73
CA GLN A 183 15.34 0.12 19.83
C GLN A 183 14.38 -0.93 19.26
N ILE A 184 13.09 -0.63 19.31
CA ILE A 184 12.03 -1.45 18.72
C ILE A 184 11.36 -0.66 17.61
N ILE A 185 11.21 -1.28 16.45
CA ILE A 185 10.45 -0.79 15.31
C ILE A 185 9.36 -1.82 15.04
N ALA A 186 8.10 -1.40 15.03
CA ALA A 186 7.01 -2.31 14.73
C ALA A 186 6.32 -1.89 13.44
N THR A 187 6.16 -2.84 12.53
CA THR A 187 5.54 -2.58 11.23
C THR A 187 4.43 -3.59 10.95
N PHE A 188 3.22 -3.08 10.72
CA PHE A 188 2.02 -3.88 10.51
C PHE A 188 1.27 -3.40 9.27
N CYS A 189 0.69 -4.31 8.50
CA CYS A 189 -0.24 -3.91 7.47
C CYS A 189 -1.57 -3.45 8.11
N ILE A 190 -2.14 -2.36 7.59
CA ILE A 190 -3.45 -1.85 8.04
C ILE A 190 -4.58 -2.82 7.66
N ALA A 191 -4.42 -3.53 6.55
CA ALA A 191 -5.34 -4.60 6.18
C ALA A 191 -4.61 -5.69 5.40
N SER A 192 -4.98 -6.93 5.66
CA SER A 192 -4.46 -8.08 4.93
C SER A 192 -4.81 -7.99 3.44
N ASN A 193 -3.80 -8.08 2.58
CA ASN A 193 -4.00 -8.17 1.13
C ASN A 193 -4.49 -9.55 0.66
N VAL A 194 -4.64 -10.50 1.58
CA VAL A 194 -5.16 -11.85 1.35
C VAL A 194 -6.60 -11.98 1.79
N THR A 195 -6.87 -11.71 3.06
CA THR A 195 -8.18 -11.94 3.67
C THR A 195 -9.00 -10.66 3.84
N GLY A 196 -8.40 -9.49 3.61
CA GLY A 196 -9.06 -8.19 3.77
C GLY A 196 -9.30 -7.77 5.22
N ILE A 197 -8.92 -8.57 6.20
CA ILE A 197 -9.08 -8.28 7.62
C ILE A 197 -8.37 -6.97 7.96
N ILE A 198 -9.10 -6.05 8.58
CA ILE A 198 -8.56 -4.77 9.05
C ILE A 198 -7.87 -4.99 10.39
N THR A 199 -6.64 -4.54 10.48
CA THR A 199 -5.83 -4.58 11.71
C THR A 199 -6.39 -3.61 12.75
N CYS A 200 -6.40 -4.00 14.02
CA CYS A 200 -6.73 -3.15 15.17
C CYS A 200 -5.57 -2.15 15.44
N TYR A 201 -5.28 -1.30 14.45
CA TYR A 201 -4.07 -0.48 14.43
C TYR A 201 -3.99 0.55 15.56
N LYS A 202 -5.14 1.02 16.07
CA LYS A 202 -5.19 1.95 17.21
C LYS A 202 -4.74 1.28 18.49
N GLU A 203 -5.25 0.09 18.77
CA GLU A 203 -4.87 -0.73 19.92
C GLU A 203 -3.39 -1.11 19.86
N ILE A 204 -2.91 -1.53 18.69
CA ILE A 204 -1.50 -1.85 18.46
C ILE A 204 -0.63 -0.61 18.70
N SER A 205 -0.98 0.54 18.11
CA SER A 205 -0.23 1.77 18.31
C SER A 205 -0.16 2.18 19.79
N ASN A 206 -1.30 2.15 20.49
CA ASN A 206 -1.36 2.47 21.91
C ASN A 206 -0.48 1.52 22.74
N LEU A 207 -0.45 0.24 22.41
CA LEU A 207 0.41 -0.72 23.07
C LEU A 207 1.89 -0.44 22.79
N LEU A 208 2.26 -0.21 21.55
CA LEU A 208 3.63 0.08 21.12
C LEU A 208 4.19 1.36 21.77
N ARG A 209 3.36 2.40 21.87
CA ARG A 209 3.72 3.68 22.51
C ARG A 209 4.09 3.52 24.01
N LYS A 210 3.47 2.59 24.75
CA LYS A 210 3.84 2.29 26.14
C LYS A 210 5.28 1.82 26.30
N TYR A 211 5.87 1.26 25.23
CA TYR A 211 7.23 0.70 25.21
C TYR A 211 8.19 1.52 24.35
N ASN A 212 7.81 2.77 23.99
CA ASN A 212 8.62 3.67 23.14
C ASN A 212 9.05 3.05 21.79
N ALA A 213 8.26 2.12 21.26
CA ALA A 213 8.51 1.52 19.95
C ALA A 213 8.07 2.47 18.82
N LEU A 214 8.85 2.52 17.73
CA LEU A 214 8.43 3.20 16.51
C LEU A 214 7.29 2.43 15.86
N VAL A 215 6.24 3.15 15.46
CA VAL A 215 5.02 2.58 14.88
C VAL A 215 4.98 2.85 13.38
N CYS A 216 5.05 1.79 12.59
CA CYS A 216 5.01 1.87 11.14
C CYS A 216 3.81 1.08 10.59
N PHE A 217 3.17 1.60 9.54
CA PHE A 217 2.06 0.91 8.91
C PHE A 217 2.24 0.77 7.39
N ASP A 218 2.04 -0.45 6.89
CA ASP A 218 1.84 -0.69 5.46
C ASP A 218 0.34 -0.51 5.14
N ALA A 219 0.02 0.61 4.52
CA ALA A 219 -1.33 0.94 4.09
C ALA A 219 -1.58 0.65 2.60
N ALA A 220 -0.73 -0.14 1.93
CA ALA A 220 -0.84 -0.39 0.49
C ALA A 220 -2.17 -1.03 0.07
N ALA A 221 -2.74 -1.93 0.88
CA ALA A 221 -4.02 -2.55 0.58
C ALA A 221 -5.22 -1.71 1.02
N SER A 222 -5.07 -0.89 2.08
CA SER A 222 -6.14 -0.14 2.71
C SER A 222 -6.29 1.28 2.18
N SER A 223 -5.22 1.93 1.73
CA SER A 223 -5.24 3.34 1.30
C SER A 223 -6.25 3.67 0.20
N PRO A 224 -6.68 2.76 -0.70
CA PRO A 224 -7.78 3.05 -1.62
C PRO A 224 -9.14 3.25 -0.95
N TYR A 225 -9.29 2.85 0.32
CA TYR A 225 -10.60 2.73 0.98
C TYR A 225 -10.74 3.49 2.29
N MET A 226 -9.63 3.79 2.96
CA MET A 226 -9.64 4.47 4.26
C MET A 226 -8.37 5.30 4.49
N ASN A 227 -8.46 6.28 5.39
CA ASN A 227 -7.29 6.94 5.97
C ASN A 227 -6.88 6.25 7.28
N VAL A 228 -5.61 6.43 7.63
CA VAL A 228 -5.05 6.11 8.95
C VAL A 228 -4.76 7.42 9.64
N ASP A 229 -5.32 7.63 10.82
CA ASP A 229 -5.09 8.83 11.62
C ASP A 229 -3.61 8.96 11.98
N CYS A 230 -3.01 10.10 11.62
CA CYS A 230 -1.57 10.34 11.73
C CYS A 230 -1.06 10.34 13.19
N THR A 231 -1.94 10.45 14.18
CA THR A 231 -1.58 10.35 15.61
C THR A 231 -1.12 8.93 16.01
N TYR A 232 -1.49 7.91 15.22
CA TYR A 232 -1.21 6.51 15.54
C TYR A 232 0.03 5.93 14.84
N PHE A 233 0.79 6.71 14.06
CA PHE A 233 1.99 6.19 13.41
C PHE A 233 3.14 7.20 13.39
N ASP A 234 4.35 6.70 13.13
CA ASP A 234 5.55 7.49 12.90
C ASP A 234 5.98 7.42 11.43
N ALA A 235 5.68 6.31 10.76
CA ALA A 235 5.85 6.15 9.33
C ALA A 235 4.71 5.31 8.72
N MET A 236 4.34 5.62 7.47
CA MET A 236 3.34 4.88 6.70
C MET A 236 3.80 4.71 5.25
N PHE A 237 3.57 3.51 4.71
CA PHE A 237 3.93 3.15 3.34
C PHE A 237 2.69 2.95 2.49
N THR A 238 2.62 3.57 1.31
CA THR A 238 1.45 3.44 0.44
C THR A 238 1.80 3.09 -0.99
N SER A 239 0.83 2.50 -1.69
CA SER A 239 0.90 2.16 -3.11
C SER A 239 -0.21 2.89 -3.86
N SER A 240 0.07 4.12 -4.31
CA SER A 240 -0.93 4.97 -4.95
C SER A 240 -1.52 4.36 -6.23
N HIS A 241 -0.79 3.45 -6.91
CA HIS A 241 -1.29 2.73 -8.08
C HIS A 241 -2.48 1.80 -7.80
N LYS A 242 -2.77 1.51 -6.52
CA LYS A 242 -3.94 0.71 -6.13
C LYS A 242 -5.23 1.53 -6.03
N LEU A 243 -5.14 2.85 -5.99
CA LEU A 243 -6.31 3.73 -6.04
C LEU A 243 -6.90 3.76 -7.46
N LEU A 244 -8.18 4.05 -7.56
CA LEU A 244 -8.80 4.38 -8.85
C LEU A 244 -8.13 5.64 -9.43
N GLY A 245 -7.71 5.58 -10.68
CA GLY A 245 -6.93 6.62 -11.34
C GLY A 245 -5.43 6.63 -10.97
N GLY A 246 -5.00 5.69 -10.11
CA GLY A 246 -3.63 5.61 -9.63
C GLY A 246 -2.59 4.88 -10.50
N PRO A 247 -2.93 4.03 -11.50
CA PRO A 247 -1.92 3.39 -12.33
C PRO A 247 -0.91 4.38 -12.92
N GLY A 248 0.40 4.08 -12.76
CA GLY A 248 1.48 4.97 -13.17
C GLY A 248 1.88 6.04 -12.13
N SER A 249 1.31 6.03 -10.92
CA SER A 249 1.72 6.89 -9.81
C SER A 249 2.93 6.34 -9.05
N CYS A 250 3.52 7.17 -8.18
CA CYS A 250 4.59 6.76 -7.27
C CYS A 250 4.04 6.09 -6.00
N GLY A 251 4.92 5.35 -5.29
CA GLY A 251 4.73 5.03 -3.89
C GLY A 251 4.97 6.25 -3.00
N LEU A 252 4.42 6.25 -1.80
CA LEU A 252 4.65 7.33 -0.85
C LEU A 252 5.16 6.75 0.47
N LEU A 253 6.26 7.32 0.96
CA LEU A 253 6.68 7.25 2.35
C LEU A 253 6.16 8.49 3.05
N VAL A 254 5.24 8.32 3.98
CA VAL A 254 4.81 9.35 4.93
C VAL A 254 5.57 9.12 6.22
N ILE A 255 6.38 10.06 6.67
CA ILE A 255 7.28 9.87 7.81
C ILE A 255 7.39 11.12 8.67
N LYS A 256 7.50 10.95 9.98
CA LYS A 256 7.82 12.07 10.87
C LYS A 256 9.19 12.66 10.55
N LYS A 257 9.27 13.97 10.39
CA LYS A 257 10.51 14.72 10.14
C LYS A 257 11.59 14.41 11.19
N SER A 258 11.19 14.22 12.44
CA SER A 258 12.08 13.90 13.56
C SER A 258 12.82 12.56 13.44
N LEU A 259 12.39 11.68 12.55
CA LEU A 259 13.09 10.40 12.28
C LEU A 259 14.18 10.52 11.24
N ILE A 260 14.32 11.68 10.60
CA ILE A 260 15.31 11.92 9.55
C ILE A 260 16.44 12.75 10.15
N ASP A 261 17.61 12.13 10.27
CA ASP A 261 18.82 12.80 10.76
C ASP A 261 19.44 13.67 9.66
N THR A 262 19.12 14.98 9.70
CA THR A 262 19.65 15.94 8.73
C THR A 262 21.12 16.31 8.96
N SER A 263 21.77 15.84 10.01
CA SER A 263 23.21 15.99 10.21
C SER A 263 24.03 15.04 9.32
N LEU A 264 23.42 13.95 8.86
CA LEU A 264 24.02 13.02 7.90
C LEU A 264 23.83 13.52 6.47
N ALA A 265 24.58 12.99 5.52
CA ALA A 265 24.26 13.11 4.10
C ALA A 265 22.88 12.48 3.80
N PRO A 266 22.16 12.94 2.75
CA PRO A 266 20.93 12.27 2.35
C PRO A 266 21.17 10.80 2.03
N SER A 267 20.12 9.97 2.12
CA SER A 267 20.22 8.53 1.88
C SER A 267 20.79 8.18 0.49
N PHE A 268 20.67 9.10 -0.46
CA PHE A 268 21.32 9.07 -1.76
C PHE A 268 21.60 10.50 -2.24
N SER A 269 22.89 10.86 -2.35
CA SER A 269 23.32 12.18 -2.84
C SER A 269 23.28 12.23 -4.36
N GLY A 270 22.78 13.33 -4.93
CA GLY A 270 22.70 13.53 -6.38
C GLY A 270 22.20 14.91 -6.75
N GLY A 271 21.97 15.15 -8.04
CA GLY A 271 21.40 16.42 -8.51
C GLY A 271 20.08 16.74 -7.79
N GLY A 272 19.83 17.98 -7.45
CA GLY A 272 18.64 18.45 -6.72
C GLY A 272 18.72 18.34 -5.19
N THR A 273 19.61 17.49 -4.64
CA THR A 273 19.75 17.32 -3.18
C THR A 273 20.70 18.34 -2.54
N VAL A 274 21.41 19.11 -3.36
CA VAL A 274 22.45 20.06 -2.93
C VAL A 274 21.99 21.49 -3.20
N GLU A 275 22.30 22.39 -2.27
CA GLU A 275 22.20 23.82 -2.45
C GLU A 275 23.47 24.38 -3.08
N TYR A 276 24.63 23.87 -2.64
CA TYR A 276 25.95 24.23 -3.16
C TYR A 276 26.89 23.03 -3.17
N VAL A 277 27.74 22.91 -4.18
CA VAL A 277 28.79 21.89 -4.26
C VAL A 277 30.00 22.43 -5.03
N ASN A 278 31.19 22.14 -4.51
CA ASN A 278 32.45 22.29 -5.21
C ASN A 278 33.32 21.04 -4.99
N GLU A 279 34.61 21.09 -5.39
CA GLU A 279 35.52 19.95 -5.25
C GLU A 279 35.78 19.51 -3.80
N LYS A 280 35.55 20.38 -2.82
CA LYS A 280 35.89 20.15 -1.40
C LYS A 280 34.69 20.11 -0.47
N GLU A 281 33.61 20.78 -0.82
CA GLU A 281 32.48 21.02 0.06
C GLU A 281 31.16 20.69 -0.61
N VAL A 282 30.22 20.16 0.18
CA VAL A 282 28.85 19.90 -0.22
C VAL A 282 27.92 20.49 0.84
N VAL A 283 26.98 21.37 0.41
CA VAL A 283 25.91 21.87 1.24
C VAL A 283 24.60 21.28 0.71
N TYR A 284 23.91 20.53 1.55
CA TYR A 284 22.64 19.88 1.17
C TYR A 284 21.46 20.79 1.42
N GLN A 285 20.36 20.55 0.70
CA GLN A 285 19.09 21.26 0.85
C GLN A 285 18.57 21.15 2.29
N GLU A 286 18.00 22.22 2.82
CA GLU A 286 17.32 22.25 4.12
C GLU A 286 15.96 21.59 4.06
N ASP A 287 15.23 21.76 2.93
CA ASP A 287 13.95 21.07 2.72
C ASP A 287 14.17 19.56 2.62
N ILE A 288 13.54 18.83 3.53
CA ILE A 288 13.71 17.38 3.65
C ILE A 288 13.26 16.63 2.40
N GLN A 289 12.17 17.07 1.76
CA GLN A 289 11.66 16.40 0.56
C GLN A 289 12.64 16.59 -0.61
N MET A 290 13.18 17.78 -0.80
CA MET A 290 14.19 18.05 -1.83
C MET A 290 15.49 17.29 -1.53
N ARG A 291 15.95 17.36 -0.27
CA ARG A 291 17.15 16.67 0.22
C ARG A 291 17.12 15.16 -0.04
N GLU A 292 15.97 14.52 0.18
CA GLU A 292 15.80 13.07 0.09
C GLU A 292 15.27 12.59 -1.28
N THR A 293 15.15 13.50 -2.26
CA THR A 293 14.70 13.19 -3.62
C THR A 293 15.79 13.52 -4.63
N ALA A 294 16.72 12.61 -4.84
CA ALA A 294 17.84 12.81 -5.79
C ALA A 294 17.37 12.73 -7.24
N GLY A 295 17.90 13.61 -8.08
CA GLY A 295 17.59 13.72 -9.50
C GLY A 295 16.25 14.41 -9.78
N THR A 296 15.79 14.34 -11.03
CA THR A 296 14.46 14.82 -11.38
C THR A 296 13.41 13.90 -10.73
N PRO A 297 12.51 14.44 -9.88
CA PRO A 297 11.49 13.63 -9.24
C PRO A 297 10.52 13.05 -10.27
N GLY A 298 9.76 12.04 -9.88
CA GLY A 298 8.66 11.52 -10.67
C GLY A 298 7.49 12.50 -10.70
N ILE A 299 7.60 13.58 -11.48
CA ILE A 299 6.67 14.72 -11.47
C ILE A 299 5.24 14.28 -11.76
N LEU A 300 5.02 13.64 -12.91
CA LEU A 300 3.68 13.17 -13.30
C LEU A 300 3.17 12.08 -12.39
N GLN A 301 4.07 11.26 -11.84
CA GLN A 301 3.76 10.18 -10.91
C GLN A 301 3.19 10.74 -9.59
N LEU A 302 3.78 11.82 -9.04
CA LEU A 302 3.29 12.48 -7.83
C LEU A 302 1.97 13.20 -8.08
N ILE A 303 1.86 13.95 -9.18
CA ILE A 303 0.62 14.63 -9.55
C ILE A 303 -0.52 13.62 -9.69
N ARG A 304 -0.28 12.49 -10.34
CA ARG A 304 -1.25 11.40 -10.48
C ARG A 304 -1.64 10.80 -9.13
N ALA A 305 -0.68 10.57 -8.24
CA ALA A 305 -0.96 10.10 -6.88
C ALA A 305 -1.90 11.08 -6.15
N ALA A 306 -1.57 12.37 -6.18
CA ALA A 306 -2.37 13.41 -5.54
C ALA A 306 -3.81 13.47 -6.09
N LEU A 307 -3.97 13.40 -7.41
CA LEU A 307 -5.29 13.39 -8.05
C LEU A 307 -6.09 12.13 -7.68
N ALA A 308 -5.45 10.97 -7.56
CA ALA A 308 -6.12 9.73 -7.16
C ALA A 308 -6.57 9.77 -5.69
N TYR A 309 -5.76 10.33 -4.79
CA TYR A 309 -6.14 10.54 -3.39
C TYR A 309 -7.27 11.58 -3.26
N GLN A 310 -7.21 12.68 -4.00
CA GLN A 310 -8.30 13.65 -4.05
C GLN A 310 -9.60 13.01 -4.53
N LEU A 311 -9.57 12.23 -5.62
CA LEU A 311 -10.73 11.52 -6.13
C LEU A 311 -11.35 10.62 -5.06
N ARG A 312 -10.52 9.81 -4.36
CA ARG A 312 -10.95 8.93 -3.27
C ARG A 312 -11.68 9.72 -2.18
N ASN A 313 -11.11 10.84 -1.74
CA ASN A 313 -11.70 11.66 -0.66
C ASN A 313 -13.01 12.32 -1.11
N GLU A 314 -13.11 12.77 -2.35
CA GLU A 314 -14.36 13.31 -2.90
C GLU A 314 -15.45 12.25 -3.10
N ILE A 315 -15.07 10.99 -3.40
CA ILE A 315 -16.02 9.86 -3.36
C ILE A 315 -16.58 9.73 -1.95
N GLY A 316 -15.73 9.82 -0.93
CA GLY A 316 -16.08 9.84 0.48
C GLY A 316 -16.01 8.45 1.13
N PHE A 317 -15.41 8.39 2.32
CA PHE A 317 -15.14 7.12 3.03
C PHE A 317 -16.42 6.39 3.44
N GLU A 318 -17.45 7.11 3.87
CA GLU A 318 -18.75 6.52 4.20
C GLU A 318 -19.39 5.82 3.00
N PHE A 319 -19.40 6.47 1.84
CA PHE A 319 -19.90 5.87 0.59
C PHE A 319 -19.09 4.63 0.22
N ILE A 320 -17.75 4.71 0.33
CA ILE A 320 -16.85 3.59 0.02
C ILE A 320 -17.13 2.40 0.96
N GLU A 321 -17.18 2.63 2.26
CA GLU A 321 -17.39 1.59 3.28
C GLU A 321 -18.75 0.92 3.10
N GLN A 322 -19.84 1.69 3.07
CA GLN A 322 -21.20 1.17 2.93
C GLN A 322 -21.37 0.32 1.67
N ARG A 323 -20.87 0.80 0.52
CA ARG A 323 -20.99 0.04 -0.73
C ARG A 323 -20.18 -1.26 -0.69
N LYS A 324 -18.94 -1.21 -0.19
CA LYS A 324 -18.10 -2.41 -0.10
C LYS A 324 -18.69 -3.43 0.85
N GLU A 325 -19.20 -3.00 1.99
CA GLU A 325 -19.86 -3.89 2.96
C GLU A 325 -21.08 -4.56 2.36
N GLN A 326 -21.97 -3.80 1.72
CA GLN A 326 -23.18 -4.33 1.07
C GLN A 326 -22.85 -5.36 -0.01
N LEU A 327 -21.87 -5.07 -0.88
CA LEU A 327 -21.47 -5.98 -1.95
C LEU A 327 -20.73 -7.22 -1.43
N LEU A 328 -19.90 -7.04 -0.39
CA LEU A 328 -19.20 -8.15 0.27
C LEU A 328 -20.18 -9.11 0.92
N GLN A 329 -21.13 -8.61 1.69
CA GLN A 329 -22.16 -9.44 2.35
C GLN A 329 -23.02 -10.16 1.31
N PHE A 330 -23.42 -9.46 0.26
CA PHE A 330 -24.18 -10.06 -0.85
C PHE A 330 -23.43 -11.23 -1.49
N LEU A 331 -22.13 -11.11 -1.73
CA LEU A 331 -21.32 -12.21 -2.27
C LEU A 331 -21.15 -13.34 -1.24
N LEU A 332 -20.87 -13.01 0.02
CA LEU A 332 -20.66 -14.04 1.07
C LEU A 332 -21.93 -14.88 1.32
N GLU A 333 -23.11 -14.26 1.29
CA GLU A 333 -24.39 -15.01 1.42
C GLU A 333 -24.58 -15.99 0.27
N LYS A 334 -24.25 -15.61 -0.94
CA LYS A 334 -24.31 -16.48 -2.11
C LYS A 334 -23.25 -17.62 -2.04
N LEU A 335 -22.03 -17.31 -1.68
CA LEU A 335 -20.97 -18.32 -1.58
C LEU A 335 -21.28 -19.41 -0.53
N LYS A 336 -22.05 -19.09 0.53
CA LYS A 336 -22.50 -20.06 1.52
C LYS A 336 -23.45 -21.13 0.95
N THR A 337 -24.11 -20.86 -0.17
CA THR A 337 -25.01 -21.83 -0.81
C THR A 337 -24.27 -22.89 -1.63
N LEU A 338 -22.99 -22.62 -1.97
CA LEU A 338 -22.21 -23.53 -2.79
C LEU A 338 -21.47 -24.57 -1.93
N PRO A 339 -21.50 -25.87 -2.32
CA PRO A 339 -20.72 -26.89 -1.65
C PRO A 339 -19.22 -26.67 -1.93
N HIS A 340 -18.40 -27.17 -1.00
CA HIS A 340 -16.94 -27.24 -1.17
C HIS A 340 -16.20 -25.89 -1.29
N ILE A 341 -16.83 -24.75 -1.01
CA ILE A 341 -16.16 -23.45 -0.93
C ILE A 341 -15.47 -23.31 0.44
N LYS A 342 -14.15 -23.09 0.42
CA LYS A 342 -13.38 -22.74 1.61
C LYS A 342 -12.94 -21.30 1.52
N ILE A 343 -13.49 -20.42 2.37
CA ILE A 343 -13.08 -19.01 2.50
C ILE A 343 -12.06 -18.91 3.63
N TYR A 344 -10.97 -18.18 3.40
CA TYR A 344 -9.87 -18.02 4.35
C TYR A 344 -10.01 -16.77 5.20
N GLY A 345 -9.50 -16.83 6.44
CA GLY A 345 -9.51 -15.76 7.43
C GLY A 345 -10.78 -15.71 8.29
N ASN A 346 -10.79 -14.84 9.28
CA ASN A 346 -11.93 -14.63 10.17
C ASN A 346 -13.05 -13.87 9.47
N GLN A 347 -14.16 -14.58 9.19
CA GLN A 347 -15.32 -14.02 8.47
C GLN A 347 -16.15 -13.03 9.31
N LYS A 348 -15.88 -12.92 10.63
CA LYS A 348 -16.56 -11.96 11.53
C LYS A 348 -15.79 -10.66 11.70
N ALA A 349 -14.51 -10.64 11.31
CA ALA A 349 -13.67 -9.45 11.40
C ALA A 349 -14.08 -8.41 10.35
N LYS A 350 -13.88 -7.11 10.67
CA LYS A 350 -14.02 -6.04 9.67
C LYS A 350 -13.11 -6.30 8.48
N ASN A 351 -13.61 -6.06 7.27
CA ASN A 351 -12.96 -6.43 6.03
C ASN A 351 -13.02 -5.30 5.01
N ILE A 352 -11.91 -5.04 4.34
CA ILE A 352 -11.85 -4.03 3.26
C ILE A 352 -12.40 -4.54 1.92
N GLY A 353 -13.12 -5.66 1.88
CA GLY A 353 -13.73 -6.21 0.67
C GLY A 353 -12.82 -7.16 -0.10
N ILE A 354 -11.93 -7.90 0.56
CA ILE A 354 -11.09 -8.94 -0.06
C ILE A 354 -11.51 -10.30 0.46
N ILE A 355 -11.70 -11.23 -0.46
CA ILE A 355 -11.97 -12.64 -0.18
C ILE A 355 -10.90 -13.48 -0.85
N SER A 356 -10.32 -14.42 -0.11
CA SER A 356 -9.50 -15.50 -0.67
C SER A 356 -10.20 -16.83 -0.41
N LEU A 357 -10.37 -17.63 -1.45
CA LEU A 357 -11.10 -18.89 -1.38
C LEU A 357 -10.47 -19.98 -2.24
N ASN A 358 -10.78 -21.24 -1.90
CA ASN A 358 -10.56 -22.40 -2.75
C ASN A 358 -11.87 -23.16 -2.93
N ILE A 359 -11.99 -23.82 -4.08
CA ILE A 359 -13.17 -24.59 -4.50
C ILE A 359 -12.78 -26.09 -4.53
N GLY A 360 -13.21 -26.84 -3.56
CA GLY A 360 -12.89 -28.25 -3.46
C GLY A 360 -11.38 -28.52 -3.52
N LYS A 361 -10.98 -29.37 -4.48
CA LYS A 361 -9.60 -29.72 -4.79
C LYS A 361 -9.06 -29.04 -6.03
N ASN A 362 -9.83 -28.12 -6.65
CA ASN A 362 -9.47 -27.48 -7.90
C ASN A 362 -8.22 -26.59 -7.71
N ASN A 363 -7.36 -26.62 -8.70
CA ASN A 363 -6.16 -25.78 -8.71
C ASN A 363 -6.57 -24.29 -8.84
N PRO A 364 -6.20 -23.41 -7.90
CA PRO A 364 -6.60 -22.00 -7.95
C PRO A 364 -6.22 -21.28 -9.25
N TYR A 365 -5.13 -21.68 -9.90
CA TYR A 365 -4.71 -21.09 -11.18
C TYR A 365 -5.64 -21.48 -12.33
N GLU A 366 -6.11 -22.74 -12.35
CA GLU A 366 -7.08 -23.23 -13.34
C GLU A 366 -8.44 -22.57 -13.11
N VAL A 367 -8.88 -22.45 -11.85
CA VAL A 367 -10.10 -21.70 -11.50
C VAL A 367 -10.00 -20.25 -11.99
N CYS A 368 -8.90 -19.58 -11.73
CA CYS A 368 -8.70 -18.18 -12.19
C CYS A 368 -8.73 -18.08 -13.73
N ALA A 369 -8.11 -19.03 -14.45
CA ALA A 369 -8.13 -19.07 -15.90
C ALA A 369 -9.56 -19.32 -16.44
N PHE A 370 -10.32 -20.22 -15.80
CA PHE A 370 -11.73 -20.45 -16.16
C PHE A 370 -12.58 -19.20 -15.95
N LEU A 371 -12.48 -18.53 -14.78
CA LEU A 371 -13.19 -17.28 -14.50
C LEU A 371 -12.84 -16.20 -15.55
N SER A 372 -11.57 -16.10 -15.92
CA SER A 372 -11.11 -15.19 -16.98
C SER A 372 -11.76 -15.50 -18.34
N SER A 373 -11.95 -16.78 -18.67
CA SER A 373 -12.66 -17.19 -19.91
C SER A 373 -14.13 -16.78 -19.92
N LYS A 374 -14.74 -16.59 -18.75
CA LYS A 374 -16.10 -16.07 -18.55
C LYS A 374 -16.14 -14.53 -18.43
N GLY A 375 -15.02 -13.85 -18.69
CA GLY A 375 -14.93 -12.38 -18.59
C GLY A 375 -14.76 -11.84 -17.18
N VAL A 376 -14.43 -12.67 -16.20
CA VAL A 376 -14.25 -12.29 -14.78
C VAL A 376 -12.77 -12.33 -14.43
N GLN A 377 -12.18 -11.19 -14.15
CA GLN A 377 -10.75 -11.06 -13.85
C GLN A 377 -10.51 -11.12 -12.34
N THR A 378 -9.86 -12.18 -11.89
CA THR A 378 -9.46 -12.42 -10.50
C THR A 378 -7.95 -12.69 -10.43
N ARG A 379 -7.43 -13.03 -9.26
CA ARG A 379 -6.01 -13.38 -9.09
C ARG A 379 -5.87 -14.73 -8.39
N ALA A 380 -4.96 -15.58 -8.86
CA ALA A 380 -4.55 -16.81 -8.19
C ALA A 380 -3.15 -16.71 -7.58
N GLY A 381 -2.87 -17.53 -6.57
CA GLY A 381 -1.57 -17.69 -5.93
C GLY A 381 -1.53 -17.20 -4.49
N CYS A 382 -0.32 -17.09 -3.91
CA CYS A 382 -0.12 -16.71 -2.50
C CYS A 382 -0.23 -15.20 -2.22
N SER A 383 -0.47 -14.38 -3.22
CA SER A 383 -0.63 -12.91 -3.09
C SER A 383 0.55 -12.19 -2.41
N CYS A 384 1.78 -12.71 -2.57
CA CYS A 384 2.99 -12.23 -1.89
C CYS A 384 2.86 -12.18 -0.35
N ALA A 385 2.19 -13.18 0.24
CA ALA A 385 2.02 -13.35 1.70
C ALA A 385 2.29 -14.82 2.08
N GLY A 386 3.47 -15.34 1.71
CA GLY A 386 3.86 -16.74 1.90
C GLY A 386 3.72 -17.23 3.34
N PRO A 387 4.33 -16.56 4.35
CA PRO A 387 4.20 -16.98 5.75
C PRO A 387 2.74 -17.04 6.23
N TYR A 388 1.94 -16.02 5.90
CA TYR A 388 0.50 -16.04 6.22
C TYR A 388 -0.24 -17.17 5.49
N GLY A 389 0.16 -17.46 4.24
CA GLY A 389 -0.40 -18.57 3.49
C GLY A 389 -0.10 -19.94 4.13
N HIS A 390 1.09 -20.13 4.71
CA HIS A 390 1.42 -21.32 5.47
C HIS A 390 0.53 -21.47 6.70
N ASP A 391 0.29 -20.37 7.46
CA ASP A 391 -0.61 -20.37 8.60
C ASP A 391 -2.05 -20.74 8.18
N LEU A 392 -2.59 -20.10 7.12
CA LEU A 392 -3.96 -20.33 6.64
C LEU A 392 -4.21 -21.73 6.11
N LEU A 393 -3.21 -22.37 5.52
CA LEU A 393 -3.31 -23.68 4.92
C LEU A 393 -2.78 -24.79 5.84
N GLY A 394 -2.22 -24.46 7.00
CA GLY A 394 -1.59 -25.42 7.92
C GLY A 394 -0.40 -26.14 7.29
N LEU A 395 0.35 -25.46 6.45
CA LEU A 395 1.54 -26.00 5.79
C LEU A 395 2.72 -25.99 6.76
N LYS A 396 3.55 -27.02 6.68
CA LYS A 396 4.80 -27.07 7.46
C LYS A 396 5.81 -26.06 6.92
N ASP A 397 6.61 -25.47 7.80
CA ASP A 397 7.74 -24.61 7.46
C ASP A 397 8.90 -25.41 6.85
N GLN A 398 8.64 -26.10 5.75
CA GLN A 398 9.62 -26.86 4.98
C GLN A 398 9.67 -26.35 3.56
N LYS A 399 10.88 -26.32 2.98
CA LYS A 399 11.06 -25.95 1.58
C LYS A 399 10.45 -27.05 0.69
N ASP A 400 9.21 -26.89 0.33
CA ASP A 400 8.51 -27.72 -0.65
C ASP A 400 7.95 -26.81 -1.77
N LEU A 401 8.67 -26.78 -2.90
CA LEU A 401 8.30 -25.93 -4.02
C LEU A 401 7.05 -26.40 -4.76
N GLU A 402 6.61 -27.64 -4.53
CA GLU A 402 5.39 -28.20 -5.12
C GLU A 402 4.14 -27.84 -4.29
N LYS A 403 4.30 -27.62 -2.97
CA LYS A 403 3.22 -27.27 -2.03
C LYS A 403 3.21 -25.78 -1.67
N LYS A 404 3.14 -24.92 -2.67
CA LYS A 404 3.04 -23.48 -2.43
C LYS A 404 1.62 -23.10 -1.99
N PRO A 405 1.49 -22.15 -1.03
CA PRO A 405 0.18 -21.57 -0.70
C PRO A 405 -0.46 -20.96 -1.94
N GLY A 406 -1.77 -21.17 -2.09
CA GLY A 406 -2.50 -20.59 -3.21
C GLY A 406 -4.01 -20.62 -3.02
N TRP A 407 -4.64 -19.59 -3.48
CA TRP A 407 -6.09 -19.37 -3.49
C TRP A 407 -6.48 -18.50 -4.68
N VAL A 408 -7.78 -18.44 -4.95
CA VAL A 408 -8.37 -17.40 -5.80
C VAL A 408 -8.70 -16.22 -4.92
N ARG A 409 -8.16 -15.03 -5.23
CA ARG A 409 -8.45 -13.77 -4.53
C ARG A 409 -9.42 -12.91 -5.34
N ILE A 410 -10.46 -12.45 -4.68
CA ILE A 410 -11.51 -11.59 -5.20
C ILE A 410 -11.45 -10.27 -4.45
N SER A 411 -11.42 -9.15 -5.15
CA SER A 411 -11.39 -7.80 -4.58
C SER A 411 -12.70 -7.10 -4.90
N ILE A 412 -13.53 -6.86 -3.89
CA ILE A 412 -14.75 -6.05 -4.01
C ILE A 412 -14.36 -4.57 -4.00
N HIS A 413 -14.87 -3.83 -4.99
CA HIS A 413 -14.63 -2.41 -5.14
C HIS A 413 -15.94 -1.63 -5.11
N TYR A 414 -15.93 -0.42 -4.56
CA TYR A 414 -17.12 0.42 -4.42
C TYR A 414 -17.78 0.84 -5.74
N SER A 415 -17.07 0.73 -6.87
CA SER A 415 -17.60 1.02 -8.20
C SER A 415 -18.41 -0.12 -8.81
N GLN A 416 -18.35 -1.32 -8.23
CA GLN A 416 -19.05 -2.50 -8.74
C GLN A 416 -20.55 -2.44 -8.44
N THR A 417 -21.33 -3.21 -9.18
CA THR A 417 -22.77 -3.37 -8.98
C THR A 417 -23.12 -4.78 -8.52
N LYS A 418 -24.37 -4.97 -8.07
CA LYS A 418 -24.86 -6.31 -7.70
C LYS A 418 -24.88 -7.26 -8.91
N GLU A 419 -25.20 -6.76 -10.10
CA GLU A 419 -25.19 -7.55 -11.34
C GLU A 419 -23.77 -8.04 -11.70
N GLU A 420 -22.74 -7.26 -11.39
CA GLU A 420 -21.35 -7.70 -11.56
C GLU A 420 -20.97 -8.79 -10.55
N ILE A 421 -21.45 -8.69 -9.31
CA ILE A 421 -21.29 -9.72 -8.29
C ILE A 421 -22.05 -11.01 -8.65
N GLU A 422 -23.27 -10.88 -9.24
CA GLU A 422 -24.03 -12.03 -9.74
C GLU A 422 -23.25 -12.81 -10.79
N LYS A 423 -22.70 -12.12 -11.80
CA LYS A 423 -21.90 -12.77 -12.84
C LYS A 423 -20.64 -13.44 -12.32
N LEU A 424 -19.98 -12.83 -11.30
CA LEU A 424 -18.88 -13.48 -10.61
C LEU A 424 -19.35 -14.77 -9.92
N PHE A 425 -20.49 -14.69 -9.20
CA PHE A 425 -21.06 -15.84 -8.51
C PHE A 425 -21.44 -16.97 -9.48
N GLU A 426 -22.15 -16.68 -10.56
CA GLU A 426 -22.50 -17.64 -11.63
C GLU A 426 -21.26 -18.36 -12.19
N ALA A 427 -20.18 -17.60 -12.42
CA ALA A 427 -18.93 -18.19 -12.91
C ALA A 427 -18.26 -19.10 -11.86
N ILE A 428 -18.34 -18.75 -10.56
CA ILE A 428 -17.85 -19.62 -9.45
C ILE A 428 -18.72 -20.87 -9.32
N GLU A 429 -20.05 -20.75 -9.43
CA GLU A 429 -21.00 -21.84 -9.35
C GLU A 429 -20.73 -22.91 -10.43
N MET A 430 -20.43 -22.48 -11.67
CA MET A 430 -20.04 -23.39 -12.76
C MET A 430 -18.83 -24.26 -12.39
N VAL A 431 -17.80 -23.65 -11.77
CA VAL A 431 -16.60 -24.39 -11.33
C VAL A 431 -16.89 -25.32 -10.14
N SER A 432 -17.83 -24.93 -9.27
CA SER A 432 -18.19 -25.72 -8.08
C SER A 432 -19.06 -26.94 -8.41
N SER A 433 -19.69 -26.94 -9.60
CA SER A 433 -20.57 -28.00 -10.06
C SER A 433 -19.86 -29.09 -10.90
N GLU A 434 -18.64 -28.80 -11.35
CA GLU A 434 -17.72 -29.75 -11.98
C GLU A 434 -16.89 -30.52 -10.95
#